data_ec35c9f41852620d6c39944c27efdbf4
#
_entry.id   ec35c9f41852620d6c39944c27efdbf4
#
_cell.length_a   1.000
_cell.length_b   1.000
_cell.length_c   1.000
_cell.angle_alpha   90.00
_cell.angle_beta   90.00
_cell.angle_gamma   90.00
#
_symmetry.space_group_name_H-M   'P 1'
#
loop_
_entity.id
_entity.type
_entity.pdbx_description
1 polymer ?
#
loop_
_entity_poly.entity_id
_entity_poly.type
_entity_poly.pdbx_seq_one_letter_code
_entity_poly.pdbx_strand_id
1 'polypeptide(L)'
;MISLPSLAATAALLALAPGQRLFGQAGTPRGPEDPTAPVAVLTAALYNDQANLREASDSAQAALATSVLRDRLARLLGPQVVPYPVIDSLEGSSAARTLAGGPPCHVKVACAKWVATQAGARWAVMTKVSKTSNLIWLLSAQLIRVETAAIVLDDSTELKGEPTGMVRVGVRQFADRVARTIRAGGHVTNYPDGEPADPPPMP
;
A
#
# COMPACT_ATOMS: atom_id res chain seq x y z
N MET A 1 71.22 -8.67 -24.34
CA MET A 1 70.94 -10.09 -24.02
C MET A 1 69.80 -10.08 -23.01
N ILE A 2 68.58 -10.25 -23.47
CA ILE A 2 67.38 -10.23 -22.64
C ILE A 2 66.68 -11.58 -22.80
N SER A 3 66.68 -12.34 -21.73
CA SER A 3 66.11 -13.67 -21.65
C SER A 3 64.62 -13.59 -21.32
N LEU A 4 63.76 -14.21 -22.17
CA LEU A 4 62.32 -14.35 -21.96
C LEU A 4 62.03 -15.69 -21.22
N PRO A 5 61.18 -15.70 -20.21
CA PRO A 5 60.65 -16.97 -19.64
C PRO A 5 59.42 -17.42 -20.37
N SER A 6 59.38 -18.73 -20.58
CA SER A 6 58.33 -19.53 -21.21
C SER A 6 57.05 -19.54 -20.36
N LEU A 7 55.91 -19.26 -21.00
CA LEU A 7 54.58 -19.43 -20.42
C LEU A 7 54.07 -20.85 -20.68
N ALA A 8 53.93 -21.61 -19.62
CA ALA A 8 53.24 -22.91 -19.64
C ALA A 8 51.74 -22.70 -19.52
N ALA A 9 50.98 -23.07 -20.54
CA ALA A 9 49.53 -23.04 -20.56
C ALA A 9 48.97 -24.27 -19.83
N THR A 10 48.32 -24.04 -18.69
CA THR A 10 47.56 -25.08 -17.99
C THR A 10 46.10 -25.02 -18.44
N ALA A 11 45.68 -26.04 -19.20
CA ALA A 11 44.29 -26.22 -19.60
C ALA A 11 43.48 -26.79 -18.41
N ALA A 12 42.57 -26.01 -17.87
CA ALA A 12 41.59 -26.49 -16.87
C ALA A 12 40.35 -27.02 -17.63
N LEU A 13 40.12 -28.32 -17.55
CA LEU A 13 38.84 -28.92 -17.95
C LEU A 13 37.74 -28.53 -17.00
N LEU A 14 36.78 -27.72 -17.49
CA LEU A 14 35.51 -27.51 -16.82
C LEU A 14 34.60 -28.73 -17.05
N ALA A 15 34.38 -29.51 -15.98
CA ALA A 15 33.36 -30.53 -15.98
C ALA A 15 31.97 -29.87 -15.86
N LEU A 16 31.16 -29.99 -16.92
CA LEU A 16 29.74 -29.63 -16.89
C LEU A 16 29.00 -30.63 -15.99
N ALA A 17 28.56 -30.20 -14.84
CA ALA A 17 27.58 -30.90 -14.02
C ALA A 17 26.18 -30.79 -14.65
N PRO A 18 25.42 -31.90 -14.78
CA PRO A 18 24.06 -31.84 -15.34
C PRO A 18 23.10 -31.13 -14.39
N GLY A 19 22.31 -30.25 -14.96
CA GLY A 19 21.39 -29.32 -14.34
C GLY A 19 20.54 -29.92 -13.22
N GLN A 20 20.72 -29.40 -12.02
CA GLN A 20 19.71 -29.46 -10.98
C GLN A 20 18.63 -28.42 -11.37
N ARG A 21 17.48 -28.92 -11.81
CA ARG A 21 16.25 -28.14 -11.92
C ARG A 21 15.89 -27.70 -10.50
N LEU A 22 16.11 -26.44 -10.20
CA LEU A 22 15.49 -25.77 -9.06
C LEU A 22 13.99 -25.75 -9.33
N PHE A 23 13.30 -26.80 -8.88
CA PHE A 23 11.87 -26.71 -8.68
C PHE A 23 11.65 -25.60 -7.68
N GLY A 24 11.03 -24.52 -8.15
CA GLY A 24 10.61 -23.41 -7.31
C GLY A 24 9.86 -24.01 -6.12
N GLN A 25 10.40 -23.81 -4.91
CA GLN A 25 9.67 -24.08 -3.70
C GLN A 25 8.41 -23.23 -3.76
N ALA A 26 7.29 -23.89 -4.02
CA ALA A 26 5.97 -23.31 -3.76
C ALA A 26 6.02 -22.84 -2.31
N GLY A 27 6.02 -21.52 -2.12
CA GLY A 27 6.09 -20.92 -0.80
C GLY A 27 5.02 -21.57 0.08
N THR A 28 5.43 -22.16 1.18
CA THR A 28 4.53 -22.65 2.22
C THR A 28 3.51 -21.55 2.50
N PRO A 29 2.20 -21.86 2.54
CA PRO A 29 1.20 -20.87 2.92
C PRO A 29 1.60 -20.35 4.30
N ARG A 30 1.99 -19.08 4.37
CA ARG A 30 2.32 -18.44 5.64
C ARG A 30 1.09 -18.46 6.52
N GLY A 31 1.29 -18.83 7.76
CA GLY A 31 0.26 -18.70 8.79
C GLY A 31 -0.29 -17.26 8.87
N PRO A 32 -1.39 -17.05 9.57
CA PRO A 32 -1.99 -15.73 9.72
C PRO A 32 -0.93 -14.72 10.16
N GLU A 33 -0.92 -13.55 9.52
CA GLU A 33 0.03 -12.50 9.89
C GLU A 33 -0.25 -11.98 11.30
N ASP A 34 0.80 -11.50 11.95
CA ASP A 34 0.72 -10.92 13.29
C ASP A 34 -0.30 -9.75 13.29
N PRO A 35 -1.42 -9.87 14.04
CA PRO A 35 -2.44 -8.85 14.11
C PRO A 35 -1.96 -7.55 14.78
N THR A 36 -0.77 -7.57 15.41
CA THR A 36 -0.15 -6.42 16.07
C THR A 36 0.91 -5.73 15.19
N ALA A 37 1.05 -6.17 13.94
CA ALA A 37 2.08 -5.66 13.04
C ALA A 37 1.91 -4.15 12.74
N PRO A 38 3.02 -3.38 12.63
CA PRO A 38 2.95 -1.94 12.40
C PRO A 38 2.31 -1.55 11.06
N VAL A 39 1.60 -0.42 11.06
CA VAL A 39 0.82 0.10 9.95
C VAL A 39 1.29 1.51 9.58
N ALA A 40 1.72 1.70 8.34
CA ALA A 40 2.01 3.01 7.77
C ALA A 40 0.76 3.59 7.10
N VAL A 41 0.32 4.77 7.52
CA VAL A 41 -0.84 5.47 6.94
C VAL A 41 -0.36 6.65 6.14
N LEU A 42 -0.35 6.50 4.82
CA LEU A 42 0.14 7.52 3.90
C LEU A 42 -0.83 8.70 3.78
N THR A 43 -0.32 9.81 3.29
CA THR A 43 -1.14 11.00 2.97
C THR A 43 -2.08 10.68 1.81
N ALA A 44 -3.35 11.08 1.93
CA ALA A 44 -4.31 10.90 0.85
C ALA A 44 -3.98 11.81 -0.34
N ALA A 45 -4.02 11.25 -1.54
CA ALA A 45 -3.78 11.97 -2.77
C ALA A 45 -5.06 12.64 -3.28
N LEU A 46 -4.92 13.85 -3.83
CA LEU A 46 -5.95 14.44 -4.67
C LEU A 46 -5.65 14.08 -6.13
N TYR A 47 -6.61 13.47 -6.77
CA TYR A 47 -6.56 13.22 -8.21
C TYR A 47 -7.73 13.89 -8.90
N ASN A 48 -7.47 14.62 -9.95
CA ASN A 48 -8.49 15.28 -10.73
C ASN A 48 -8.23 15.01 -12.20
N ASP A 49 -9.08 14.20 -12.82
CA ASP A 49 -9.00 13.84 -14.24
C ASP A 49 -9.33 15.01 -15.14
N GLN A 50 -10.03 16.01 -14.61
CA GLN A 50 -10.51 17.17 -15.36
C GLN A 50 -9.91 18.45 -14.78
N ALA A 51 -8.74 18.82 -15.27
CA ALA A 51 -7.99 19.99 -14.78
C ALA A 51 -8.81 21.31 -14.79
N ASN A 52 -9.76 21.43 -15.70
CA ASN A 52 -10.66 22.56 -15.82
C ASN A 52 -11.74 22.65 -14.71
N LEU A 53 -11.98 21.55 -13.98
CA LEU A 53 -12.91 21.51 -12.84
C LEU A 53 -12.21 21.63 -11.49
N ARG A 54 -10.89 21.85 -11.47
CA ARG A 54 -10.12 21.93 -10.23
C ARG A 54 -10.35 23.27 -9.55
N GLU A 55 -10.83 23.22 -8.33
CA GLU A 55 -10.98 24.37 -7.45
C GLU A 55 -9.90 24.36 -6.35
N ALA A 56 -9.58 25.52 -5.82
CA ALA A 56 -8.61 25.63 -4.73
C ALA A 56 -9.03 24.85 -3.47
N SER A 57 -10.34 24.71 -3.25
CA SER A 57 -10.93 23.94 -2.15
C SER A 57 -10.81 22.43 -2.29
N ASP A 58 -10.52 21.90 -3.48
CA ASP A 58 -10.47 20.46 -3.72
C ASP A 58 -9.35 19.77 -2.90
N SER A 59 -8.22 20.48 -2.72
CA SER A 59 -7.12 19.99 -1.88
C SER A 59 -7.53 19.78 -0.41
N ALA A 60 -8.51 20.53 0.08
CA ALA A 60 -9.02 20.39 1.43
C ALA A 60 -9.69 19.02 1.63
N GLN A 61 -10.24 18.39 0.59
CA GLN A 61 -10.87 17.08 0.68
C GLN A 61 -9.82 15.99 0.88
N ALA A 62 -8.65 16.05 0.25
CA ALA A 62 -7.57 15.12 0.47
C ALA A 62 -6.96 15.29 1.88
N ALA A 63 -6.77 16.53 2.32
CA ALA A 63 -6.32 16.82 3.69
C ALA A 63 -7.31 16.29 4.73
N LEU A 64 -8.61 16.48 4.50
CA LEU A 64 -9.67 15.92 5.34
C LEU A 64 -9.63 14.40 5.37
N ALA A 65 -9.51 13.76 4.20
CA ALA A 65 -9.39 12.30 4.10
C ALA A 65 -8.20 11.79 4.91
N THR A 66 -7.04 12.44 4.79
CA THR A 66 -5.84 12.11 5.56
C THR A 66 -6.09 12.19 7.07
N SER A 67 -6.62 13.32 7.54
CA SER A 67 -6.89 13.54 8.97
C SER A 67 -7.87 12.50 9.52
N VAL A 68 -9.01 12.31 8.85
CA VAL A 68 -10.05 11.38 9.29
C VAL A 68 -9.54 9.94 9.32
N LEU A 69 -8.77 9.53 8.29
CA LEU A 69 -8.19 8.20 8.21
C LEU A 69 -7.22 7.94 9.35
N ARG A 70 -6.26 8.85 9.53
CA ARG A 70 -5.23 8.78 10.56
C ARG A 70 -5.86 8.74 11.96
N ASP A 71 -6.76 9.65 12.26
CA ASP A 71 -7.45 9.71 13.54
C ASP A 71 -8.26 8.43 13.83
N ARG A 72 -8.93 7.89 12.80
CA ARG A 72 -9.73 6.68 13.00
C ARG A 72 -8.85 5.45 13.21
N LEU A 73 -7.81 5.27 12.41
CA LEU A 73 -6.88 4.14 12.55
C LEU A 73 -6.09 4.23 13.86
N ALA A 74 -5.67 5.42 14.29
CA ALA A 74 -5.03 5.59 15.60
C ALA A 74 -5.94 5.14 16.74
N ARG A 75 -7.23 5.44 16.69
CA ARG A 75 -8.19 4.95 17.70
C ARG A 75 -8.44 3.45 17.64
N LEU A 76 -8.42 2.86 16.44
CA LEU A 76 -8.71 1.43 16.24
C LEU A 76 -7.51 0.52 16.51
N LEU A 77 -6.31 0.96 16.12
CA LEU A 77 -5.09 0.15 16.13
C LEU A 77 -4.07 0.63 17.17
N GLY A 78 -4.24 1.85 17.69
CA GLY A 78 -3.38 2.39 18.76
C GLY A 78 -1.90 2.44 18.38
N PRO A 79 -1.03 1.83 19.20
CA PRO A 79 0.44 1.91 19.02
C PRO A 79 0.97 1.19 17.76
N GLN A 80 0.13 0.43 17.06
CA GLN A 80 0.50 -0.19 15.79
C GLN A 80 0.64 0.84 14.66
N VAL A 81 -0.04 1.98 14.76
CA VAL A 81 0.08 3.03 13.75
C VAL A 81 1.41 3.73 13.91
N VAL A 82 2.23 3.68 12.85
CA VAL A 82 3.51 4.40 12.81
C VAL A 82 3.26 5.90 13.00
N PRO A 83 4.07 6.60 13.81
CA PRO A 83 3.90 8.03 14.02
C PRO A 83 3.88 8.83 12.72
N TYR A 84 2.88 9.67 12.54
CA TYR A 84 2.66 10.41 11.30
C TYR A 84 3.83 11.28 10.86
N PRO A 85 4.58 11.97 11.76
CA PRO A 85 5.75 12.74 11.34
C PRO A 85 6.83 11.90 10.66
N VAL A 86 6.95 10.61 11.02
CA VAL A 86 7.87 9.68 10.36
C VAL A 86 7.40 9.42 8.92
N ILE A 87 6.12 9.15 8.73
CA ILE A 87 5.54 8.90 7.41
C ILE A 87 5.66 10.15 6.54
N ASP A 88 5.28 11.33 7.05
CA ASP A 88 5.33 12.59 6.31
C ASP A 88 6.77 12.95 5.89
N SER A 89 7.75 12.70 6.77
CA SER A 89 9.17 12.88 6.44
C SER A 89 9.64 11.95 5.33
N LEU A 90 9.23 10.67 5.37
CA LEU A 90 9.59 9.69 4.35
C LEU A 90 8.93 10.00 3.01
N GLU A 91 7.66 10.38 2.99
CA GLU A 91 6.94 10.81 1.76
C GLU A 91 7.57 12.05 1.15
N GLY A 92 8.07 12.98 1.96
CA GLY A 92 8.79 14.19 1.53
C GLY A 92 10.21 13.94 1.02
N SER A 93 10.76 12.74 1.14
CA SER A 93 12.13 12.42 0.72
C SER A 93 12.33 12.43 -0.80
N SER A 94 13.57 12.61 -1.25
CA SER A 94 13.90 12.53 -2.69
C SER A 94 13.64 11.14 -3.26
N ALA A 95 13.89 10.09 -2.50
CA ALA A 95 13.66 8.71 -2.92
C ALA A 95 12.17 8.44 -3.15
N ALA A 96 11.30 8.87 -2.23
CA ALA A 96 9.86 8.76 -2.40
C ALA A 96 9.37 9.54 -3.62
N ARG A 97 9.84 10.78 -3.81
CA ARG A 97 9.49 11.59 -4.99
C ARG A 97 9.89 10.94 -6.30
N THR A 98 11.07 10.33 -6.36
CA THR A 98 11.54 9.59 -7.54
C THR A 98 10.63 8.41 -7.85
N LEU A 99 10.25 7.62 -6.83
CA LEU A 99 9.35 6.47 -7.00
C LEU A 99 7.92 6.90 -7.38
N ALA A 100 7.45 8.01 -6.83
CA ALA A 100 6.13 8.53 -7.11
C ALA A 100 6.03 9.19 -8.50
N GLY A 101 7.12 9.72 -9.02
CA GLY A 101 7.13 10.58 -10.20
C GLY A 101 6.58 11.98 -9.91
N GLY A 102 6.59 12.38 -8.62
CA GLY A 102 6.11 13.64 -8.07
C GLY A 102 5.59 13.46 -6.63
N PRO A 103 5.46 14.53 -5.83
CA PRO A 103 4.87 14.45 -4.49
C PRO A 103 3.34 14.41 -4.54
N PRO A 104 2.67 13.77 -3.57
CA PRO A 104 3.12 12.77 -2.62
C PRO A 104 3.17 11.37 -3.23
N CYS A 105 3.45 10.32 -2.46
CA CYS A 105 3.47 8.90 -2.87
C CYS A 105 2.18 8.40 -3.56
N HIS A 106 1.29 9.24 -3.88
CA HIS A 106 0.02 9.09 -4.58
C HIS A 106 -0.46 7.62 -4.69
N VAL A 107 -0.72 7.21 -5.91
CA VAL A 107 -1.36 5.94 -6.26
C VAL A 107 -0.36 4.84 -6.62
N LYS A 108 0.91 4.99 -6.31
CA LYS A 108 1.92 4.01 -6.70
C LYS A 108 2.25 3.08 -5.53
N VAL A 109 1.84 1.82 -5.64
CA VAL A 109 2.16 0.75 -4.68
C VAL A 109 3.65 0.68 -4.36
N ALA A 110 4.52 0.88 -5.37
CA ALA A 110 5.98 0.86 -5.16
C ALA A 110 6.45 1.94 -4.18
N CYS A 111 5.89 3.16 -4.27
CA CYS A 111 6.20 4.24 -3.33
C CYS A 111 5.64 3.95 -1.93
N ALA A 112 4.39 3.51 -1.83
CA ALA A 112 3.79 3.13 -0.56
C ALA A 112 4.56 2.01 0.14
N LYS A 113 4.96 0.98 -0.63
CA LYS A 113 5.80 -0.10 -0.13
C LYS A 113 7.14 0.42 0.41
N TRP A 114 7.80 1.30 -0.35
CA TRP A 114 9.08 1.85 0.06
C TRP A 114 8.96 2.65 1.37
N VAL A 115 8.01 3.59 1.46
CA VAL A 115 7.76 4.38 2.68
C VAL A 115 7.48 3.47 3.87
N ALA A 116 6.60 2.50 3.72
CA ALA A 116 6.25 1.57 4.79
C ALA A 116 7.45 0.70 5.21
N THR A 117 8.27 0.25 4.26
CA THR A 117 9.50 -0.50 4.56
C THR A 117 10.48 0.34 5.38
N GLN A 118 10.71 1.59 5.00
CA GLN A 118 11.60 2.50 5.75
C GLN A 118 11.06 2.82 7.15
N ALA A 119 9.75 2.82 7.30
CA ALA A 119 9.06 3.01 8.59
C ALA A 119 8.98 1.73 9.44
N GLY A 120 9.49 0.59 8.97
CA GLY A 120 9.39 -0.70 9.67
C GLY A 120 7.97 -1.25 9.71
N ALA A 121 7.07 -0.78 8.86
CA ALA A 121 5.69 -1.23 8.82
C ALA A 121 5.52 -2.49 7.96
N ARG A 122 4.57 -3.36 8.35
CA ARG A 122 4.17 -4.54 7.57
C ARG A 122 2.96 -4.25 6.67
N TRP A 123 2.21 -3.23 7.02
CA TRP A 123 1.03 -2.78 6.29
C TRP A 123 1.20 -1.34 5.83
N ALA A 124 0.72 -1.04 4.63
CA ALA A 124 0.62 0.32 4.12
C ALA A 124 -0.82 0.61 3.73
N VAL A 125 -1.34 1.75 4.18
CA VAL A 125 -2.66 2.24 3.80
C VAL A 125 -2.50 3.43 2.88
N MET A 126 -3.04 3.30 1.67
CA MET A 126 -2.98 4.31 0.62
C MET A 126 -4.40 4.72 0.22
N THR A 127 -4.65 6.02 0.12
CA THR A 127 -5.95 6.56 -0.27
C THR A 127 -5.83 7.65 -1.33
N LYS A 128 -6.84 7.73 -2.17
CA LYS A 128 -6.98 8.73 -3.21
C LYS A 128 -8.39 9.30 -3.19
N VAL A 129 -8.51 10.61 -3.24
CA VAL A 129 -9.76 11.32 -3.45
C VAL A 129 -9.73 11.89 -4.86
N SER A 130 -10.70 11.55 -5.68
CA SER A 130 -10.79 12.01 -7.07
C SER A 130 -12.06 12.81 -7.28
N LYS A 131 -11.96 13.97 -7.91
CA LYS A 131 -13.13 14.73 -8.38
C LYS A 131 -13.42 14.35 -9.83
N THR A 132 -14.56 13.72 -10.06
CA THR A 132 -15.02 13.37 -11.43
C THR A 132 -15.96 14.40 -11.99
N SER A 133 -16.68 15.12 -11.13
CA SER A 133 -17.51 16.28 -11.46
C SER A 133 -17.76 17.12 -10.20
N ASN A 134 -18.49 18.22 -10.34
CA ASN A 134 -18.85 19.04 -9.17
C ASN A 134 -19.78 18.34 -8.18
N LEU A 135 -20.44 17.26 -8.60
CA LEU A 135 -21.40 16.50 -7.77
C LEU A 135 -20.90 15.11 -7.38
N ILE A 136 -19.86 14.62 -8.06
CA ILE A 136 -19.40 13.23 -7.91
C ILE A 136 -17.92 13.23 -7.58
N TRP A 137 -17.63 12.65 -6.44
CA TRP A 137 -16.29 12.36 -5.99
C TRP A 137 -16.11 10.85 -5.86
N LEU A 138 -14.88 10.38 -6.01
CA LEU A 138 -14.52 8.99 -5.83
C LEU A 138 -13.46 8.88 -4.74
N LEU A 139 -13.72 8.05 -3.74
CA LEU A 139 -12.73 7.61 -2.77
C LEU A 139 -12.20 6.25 -3.22
N SER A 140 -10.92 6.15 -3.53
CA SER A 140 -10.23 4.88 -3.79
C SER A 140 -9.22 4.65 -2.68
N ALA A 141 -9.19 3.46 -2.11
CA ALA A 141 -8.40 3.20 -0.94
C ALA A 141 -7.91 1.74 -0.90
N GLN A 142 -6.65 1.54 -0.51
CA GLN A 142 -6.00 0.23 -0.56
C GLN A 142 -5.25 -0.07 0.73
N LEU A 143 -5.30 -1.32 1.16
CA LEU A 143 -4.41 -1.90 2.16
C LEU A 143 -3.41 -2.81 1.46
N ILE A 144 -2.14 -2.56 1.66
CA ILE A 144 -1.04 -3.22 0.98
C ILE A 144 -0.23 -4.01 2.00
N ARG A 145 0.04 -5.28 1.70
CA ARG A 145 1.03 -6.08 2.42
C ARG A 145 2.42 -5.69 1.93
N VAL A 146 3.24 -5.09 2.79
CA VAL A 146 4.52 -4.47 2.41
C VAL A 146 5.50 -5.47 1.84
N GLU A 147 5.60 -6.66 2.45
CA GLU A 147 6.55 -7.68 2.04
C GLU A 147 6.37 -8.10 0.58
N THR A 148 5.15 -8.41 0.19
CA THR A 148 4.83 -8.93 -1.15
C THR A 148 4.38 -7.86 -2.15
N ALA A 149 4.09 -6.64 -1.67
CA ALA A 149 3.41 -5.59 -2.41
C ALA A 149 1.98 -5.98 -2.87
N ALA A 150 1.40 -7.02 -2.27
CA ALA A 150 0.04 -7.43 -2.59
C ALA A 150 -0.99 -6.46 -2.01
N ILE A 151 -1.95 -6.07 -2.81
CA ILE A 151 -3.13 -5.34 -2.36
C ILE A 151 -4.08 -6.37 -1.76
N VAL A 152 -4.33 -6.28 -0.45
CA VAL A 152 -5.18 -7.22 0.29
C VAL A 152 -6.60 -6.68 0.52
N LEU A 153 -6.76 -5.36 0.44
CA LEU A 153 -8.06 -4.70 0.42
C LEU A 153 -7.99 -3.60 -0.64
N ASP A 154 -8.90 -3.64 -1.58
CA ASP A 154 -9.09 -2.61 -2.60
C ASP A 154 -10.54 -2.13 -2.55
N ASP A 155 -10.72 -0.86 -2.28
CA ASP A 155 -12.02 -0.27 -2.04
C ASP A 155 -12.19 0.98 -2.88
N SER A 156 -13.36 1.09 -3.50
CA SER A 156 -13.73 2.27 -4.27
C SER A 156 -15.19 2.62 -4.00
N THR A 157 -15.41 3.84 -3.56
CA THR A 157 -16.74 4.33 -3.20
C THR A 157 -17.03 5.65 -3.90
N GLU A 158 -18.14 5.68 -4.61
CA GLU A 158 -18.67 6.92 -5.19
C GLU A 158 -19.34 7.76 -4.10
N LEU A 159 -18.94 9.01 -4.00
CA LEU A 159 -19.43 9.97 -3.03
C LEU A 159 -20.34 10.98 -3.75
N LYS A 160 -21.64 10.94 -3.50
CA LYS A 160 -22.64 11.84 -4.10
C LYS A 160 -23.18 12.79 -3.04
N GLY A 161 -23.15 14.08 -3.32
CA GLY A 161 -23.67 15.13 -2.44
C GLY A 161 -22.59 16.07 -1.91
N GLU A 162 -22.73 16.53 -0.66
CA GLU A 162 -21.78 17.46 -0.04
C GLU A 162 -20.46 16.73 0.24
N PRO A 163 -19.33 17.15 -0.40
CA PRO A 163 -18.09 16.38 -0.40
C PRO A 163 -17.53 16.13 1.00
N THR A 164 -17.57 17.14 1.87
CA THR A 164 -16.95 17.07 3.21
C THR A 164 -17.60 15.98 4.08
N GLY A 165 -18.92 15.93 4.09
CA GLY A 165 -19.67 14.91 4.82
C GLY A 165 -19.43 13.52 4.26
N MET A 166 -19.48 13.39 2.94
CA MET A 166 -19.33 12.12 2.25
C MET A 166 -17.90 11.55 2.37
N VAL A 167 -16.87 12.40 2.24
CA VAL A 167 -15.47 11.99 2.45
C VAL A 167 -15.28 11.47 3.88
N ARG A 168 -15.83 12.16 4.89
CA ARG A 168 -15.75 11.70 6.29
C ARG A 168 -16.36 10.31 6.49
N VAL A 169 -17.52 10.07 5.92
CA VAL A 169 -18.23 8.78 6.05
C VAL A 169 -17.46 7.66 5.34
N GLY A 170 -17.12 7.87 4.06
CA GLY A 170 -16.40 6.87 3.26
C GLY A 170 -15.06 6.49 3.87
N VAL A 171 -14.28 7.48 4.30
CA VAL A 171 -12.96 7.25 4.91
C VAL A 171 -13.07 6.49 6.25
N ARG A 172 -14.07 6.80 7.08
CA ARG A 172 -14.29 6.05 8.35
C ARG A 172 -14.65 4.60 8.09
N GLN A 173 -15.56 4.33 7.14
CA GLN A 173 -15.94 2.98 6.77
C GLN A 173 -14.76 2.18 6.25
N PHE A 174 -13.92 2.82 5.42
CA PHE A 174 -12.68 2.19 4.94
C PHE A 174 -11.72 1.91 6.09
N ALA A 175 -11.48 2.85 6.99
CA ALA A 175 -10.61 2.64 8.16
C ALA A 175 -11.09 1.46 9.03
N ASP A 176 -12.39 1.33 9.21
CA ASP A 176 -12.98 0.21 9.97
C ASP A 176 -12.72 -1.13 9.28
N ARG A 177 -12.81 -1.18 7.94
CA ARG A 177 -12.45 -2.38 7.16
C ARG A 177 -10.97 -2.71 7.26
N VAL A 178 -10.10 -1.71 7.11
CA VAL A 178 -8.64 -1.88 7.27
C VAL A 178 -8.33 -2.50 8.62
N ALA A 179 -8.87 -1.94 9.71
CA ALA A 179 -8.60 -2.46 11.04
C ALA A 179 -9.08 -3.90 11.23
N ARG A 180 -10.25 -4.26 10.69
CA ARG A 180 -10.73 -5.65 10.71
C ARG A 180 -9.82 -6.58 9.90
N THR A 181 -9.45 -6.18 8.68
CA THR A 181 -8.57 -6.97 7.81
C THR A 181 -7.21 -7.23 8.44
N ILE A 182 -6.61 -6.22 9.09
CA ILE A 182 -5.34 -6.39 9.80
C ILE A 182 -5.48 -7.36 10.98
N ARG A 183 -6.53 -7.22 11.80
CA ARG A 183 -6.80 -8.14 12.92
C ARG A 183 -7.06 -9.57 12.47
N ALA A 184 -7.60 -9.73 11.27
CA ALA A 184 -7.80 -11.04 10.65
C ALA A 184 -6.54 -11.56 9.91
N GLY A 185 -5.35 -10.99 10.15
CA GLY A 185 -4.10 -11.41 9.51
C GLY A 185 -4.08 -11.20 7.98
N GLY A 186 -4.79 -10.18 7.49
CA GLY A 186 -4.87 -9.85 6.05
C GLY A 186 -5.98 -10.57 5.30
N HIS A 187 -6.87 -11.29 5.98
CA HIS A 187 -8.06 -11.83 5.38
C HIS A 187 -9.17 -10.79 5.31
N VAL A 188 -9.72 -10.58 4.12
CA VAL A 188 -10.86 -9.66 3.93
C VAL A 188 -12.12 -10.36 4.44
N THR A 189 -12.75 -9.77 5.45
CA THR A 189 -14.04 -10.22 5.96
C THR A 189 -15.12 -9.29 5.47
N ASN A 190 -16.08 -9.79 4.72
CA ASN A 190 -17.20 -9.00 4.21
C ASN A 190 -18.29 -8.77 5.28
N TYR A 191 -18.21 -9.47 6.42
CA TYR A 191 -19.17 -9.40 7.51
C TYR A 191 -18.59 -8.71 8.74
N PRO A 192 -19.42 -7.99 9.51
CA PRO A 192 -19.01 -7.32 10.74
C PRO A 192 -18.39 -8.27 11.78
N ASP A 193 -18.82 -9.51 11.78
CA ASP A 193 -18.46 -10.52 12.79
C ASP A 193 -17.28 -11.41 12.35
N GLY A 194 -16.67 -11.14 11.23
CA GLY A 194 -15.50 -11.90 10.73
C GLY A 194 -15.83 -13.29 10.19
N GLU A 195 -17.10 -13.65 10.11
CA GLU A 195 -17.52 -14.90 9.53
C GLU A 195 -17.42 -14.82 7.99
N PRO A 196 -16.73 -15.77 7.33
CA PRO A 196 -16.69 -15.77 5.87
C PRO A 196 -18.11 -15.93 5.31
N ALA A 197 -18.40 -15.18 4.23
CA ALA A 197 -19.67 -15.38 3.53
C ALA A 197 -19.80 -16.84 3.11
N ASP A 198 -20.87 -17.48 3.50
CA ASP A 198 -21.20 -18.76 2.94
C ASP A 198 -21.29 -18.63 1.41
N PRO A 199 -20.67 -19.53 0.65
CA PRO A 199 -20.81 -19.50 -0.79
C PRO A 199 -22.30 -19.59 -1.15
N PRO A 200 -22.78 -18.81 -2.13
CA PRO A 200 -24.18 -18.88 -2.55
C PRO A 200 -24.53 -20.33 -2.90
N PRO A 201 -25.73 -20.81 -2.57
CA PRO A 201 -26.14 -22.14 -2.93
C PRO A 201 -26.00 -22.32 -4.44
N MET A 202 -25.28 -23.36 -4.82
CA MET A 202 -25.10 -23.67 -6.25
C MET A 202 -26.44 -24.04 -6.86
N PRO A 203 -26.73 -23.60 -8.10
CA PRO A 203 -27.98 -23.87 -8.79
C PRO A 203 -28.15 -25.35 -9.12
#